data_e068ec717db2e7621d39ac1ed3455463
#
_entry.id   e068ec717db2e7621d39ac1ed3455463
#
_cell.length_a   1.000
_cell.length_b   1.000
_cell.length_c   1.000
_cell.angle_alpha   90.00
_cell.angle_beta   90.00
_cell.angle_gamma   90.00
#
_symmetry.space_group_name_H-M   'P 1'
#
loop_
_entity.id
_entity.type
_entity.pdbx_description
1 polymer ?
#
loop_
_entity_poly.entity_id
_entity_poly.type
_entity_poly.pdbx_seq_one_letter_code
_entity_poly.pdbx_strand_id
1 'polypeptide(L)'
;MKPAPFQYYAPATIDEALARLDEQGWDAKVLAGGQSLVPMMNFRLAQPAVVVDINRVSELFYIQPTRDGGVRVGAMTRQHQVERDALIAEVAPMIHAAMPKIAYPQVRSRGTFGGSIAHADPSAELVAASVALDARFLLRNKRRGERWVPAKDFFVGLFTTVLEPQDLLVEIRLPPMPRHSGWSFLEVARRHHDFALVGVAAVVTLASGGRCDDARLVYFSVGDGPVEASQAEAVLKGEEPTDEAIREAAETAGNADVDPQTDINASADYRRHLVKVLGRRALSEAFERARGNL
;
A
#
# COMPACT_ATOMS: atom_id res chain seq x y z
N MET A 1 -17.14 -21.28 -9.64
CA MET A 1 -18.58 -20.90 -9.59
C MET A 1 -18.79 -19.71 -10.53
N LYS A 2 -20.05 -19.44 -10.91
CA LYS A 2 -20.36 -18.24 -11.72
C LYS A 2 -20.77 -17.09 -10.81
N PRO A 3 -20.38 -15.83 -11.12
CA PRO A 3 -20.89 -14.66 -10.40
C PRO A 3 -22.42 -14.54 -10.55
N ALA A 4 -23.03 -13.73 -9.67
CA ALA A 4 -24.39 -13.27 -9.87
C ALA A 4 -24.48 -12.48 -11.21
N PRO A 5 -25.65 -12.40 -11.85
CA PRO A 5 -25.83 -11.57 -13.05
C PRO A 5 -25.50 -10.11 -12.74
N PHE A 6 -24.84 -9.42 -13.69
CA PHE A 6 -24.51 -8.00 -13.58
C PHE A 6 -24.55 -7.36 -14.97
N GLN A 7 -24.74 -6.05 -15.02
CA GLN A 7 -24.53 -5.24 -16.21
C GLN A 7 -23.05 -4.90 -16.34
N TYR A 8 -22.52 -4.87 -17.55
CA TYR A 8 -21.11 -4.61 -17.82
C TYR A 8 -20.94 -3.41 -18.73
N TYR A 9 -20.12 -2.46 -18.30
CA TYR A 9 -19.69 -1.29 -19.06
C TYR A 9 -18.19 -1.25 -19.17
N ALA A 10 -17.67 -0.88 -20.34
CA ALA A 10 -16.24 -0.78 -20.61
C ALA A 10 -15.91 0.60 -21.22
N PRO A 11 -15.93 1.67 -20.43
CA PRO A 11 -15.59 3.02 -20.87
C PRO A 11 -14.16 3.09 -21.40
N ALA A 12 -13.92 4.02 -22.34
CA ALA A 12 -12.61 4.26 -22.94
C ALA A 12 -11.89 5.50 -22.35
N THR A 13 -12.62 6.35 -21.63
CA THR A 13 -12.09 7.58 -21.00
C THR A 13 -12.45 7.64 -19.52
N ILE A 14 -11.70 8.48 -18.78
CA ILE A 14 -12.01 8.75 -17.36
C ILE A 14 -13.41 9.35 -17.23
N ASP A 15 -13.77 10.30 -18.10
CA ASP A 15 -15.05 10.98 -18.03
C ASP A 15 -16.26 10.04 -18.27
N GLU A 16 -16.12 9.08 -19.20
CA GLU A 16 -17.11 8.04 -19.40
C GLU A 16 -17.25 7.13 -18.17
N ALA A 17 -16.12 6.76 -17.56
CA ALA A 17 -16.12 5.94 -16.33
C ALA A 17 -16.82 6.69 -15.18
N LEU A 18 -16.47 7.95 -14.96
CA LEU A 18 -17.11 8.81 -13.95
C LEU A 18 -18.60 9.02 -14.21
N ALA A 19 -19.01 9.14 -15.49
CA ALA A 19 -20.42 9.25 -15.84
C ALA A 19 -21.21 8.00 -15.41
N ARG A 20 -20.64 6.80 -15.63
CA ARG A 20 -21.26 5.55 -15.20
C ARG A 20 -21.31 5.40 -13.69
N LEU A 21 -20.24 5.78 -12.99
CA LEU A 21 -20.20 5.75 -11.53
C LEU A 21 -21.21 6.74 -10.91
N ASP A 22 -21.35 7.92 -11.50
CA ASP A 22 -22.32 8.93 -11.06
C ASP A 22 -23.78 8.47 -11.26
N GLU A 23 -24.05 7.76 -12.37
CA GLU A 23 -25.37 7.22 -12.71
C GLU A 23 -25.75 6.04 -11.79
N GLN A 24 -24.82 5.12 -11.52
CA GLN A 24 -25.10 3.84 -10.88
C GLN A 24 -24.84 3.84 -9.36
N GLY A 25 -23.99 4.73 -8.87
CA GLY A 25 -23.71 4.89 -7.44
C GLY A 25 -23.31 3.59 -6.75
N TRP A 26 -24.03 3.21 -5.71
CA TRP A 26 -23.76 2.02 -4.89
C TRP A 26 -23.92 0.69 -5.62
N ASP A 27 -24.66 0.64 -6.72
CA ASP A 27 -24.87 -0.55 -7.52
C ASP A 27 -23.65 -0.92 -8.36
N ALA A 28 -22.75 0.06 -8.57
CA ALA A 28 -21.56 -0.12 -9.38
C ALA A 28 -20.32 -0.53 -8.55
N LYS A 29 -19.48 -1.37 -9.17
CA LYS A 29 -18.09 -1.61 -8.74
C LYS A 29 -17.14 -1.42 -9.91
N VAL A 30 -16.03 -0.74 -9.64
CA VAL A 30 -14.94 -0.57 -10.60
C VAL A 30 -14.18 -1.87 -10.75
N LEU A 31 -13.98 -2.33 -11.99
CA LEU A 31 -13.11 -3.44 -12.32
C LEU A 31 -11.79 -2.90 -12.88
N ALA A 32 -10.71 -3.06 -12.11
CA ALA A 32 -9.34 -2.79 -12.53
C ALA A 32 -8.64 -4.10 -12.99
N GLY A 33 -7.65 -4.60 -12.26
CA GLY A 33 -6.97 -5.85 -12.57
C GLY A 33 -7.82 -7.11 -12.38
N GLY A 34 -8.87 -7.03 -11.59
CA GLY A 34 -9.82 -8.12 -11.33
C GLY A 34 -9.30 -9.24 -10.41
N GLN A 35 -8.10 -9.10 -9.84
CA GLN A 35 -7.46 -10.18 -9.09
C GLN A 35 -8.06 -10.41 -7.69
N SER A 36 -8.77 -9.44 -7.16
CA SER A 36 -9.59 -9.58 -5.93
C SER A 36 -11.08 -9.60 -6.26
N LEU A 37 -11.58 -8.62 -7.03
CA LEU A 37 -13.01 -8.48 -7.29
C LEU A 37 -13.61 -9.71 -8.01
N VAL A 38 -12.95 -10.23 -9.04
CA VAL A 38 -13.49 -11.36 -9.82
C VAL A 38 -13.58 -12.65 -8.99
N PRO A 39 -12.56 -13.06 -8.20
CA PRO A 39 -12.70 -14.15 -7.23
C PRO A 39 -13.85 -13.93 -6.23
N MET A 40 -13.97 -12.73 -5.65
CA MET A 40 -15.06 -12.42 -4.72
C MET A 40 -16.44 -12.54 -5.41
N MET A 41 -16.57 -12.09 -6.66
CA MET A 41 -17.80 -12.27 -7.44
C MET A 41 -18.10 -13.74 -7.74
N ASN A 42 -17.08 -14.54 -8.06
CA ASN A 42 -17.24 -15.97 -8.31
C ASN A 42 -17.70 -16.74 -7.06
N PHE A 43 -17.23 -16.33 -5.88
CA PHE A 43 -17.70 -16.87 -4.61
C PHE A 43 -18.99 -16.21 -4.11
N ARG A 44 -19.53 -15.21 -4.83
CA ARG A 44 -20.70 -14.40 -4.46
C ARG A 44 -20.57 -13.66 -3.13
N LEU A 45 -19.32 -13.39 -2.72
CA LEU A 45 -19.01 -12.50 -1.59
C LEU A 45 -19.23 -11.04 -1.99
N ALA A 46 -19.04 -10.70 -3.27
CA ALA A 46 -19.42 -9.43 -3.86
C ALA A 46 -20.42 -9.70 -5.01
N GLN A 47 -21.53 -8.98 -5.01
CA GLN A 47 -22.60 -9.13 -6.01
C GLN A 47 -23.05 -7.75 -6.54
N PRO A 48 -22.15 -6.99 -7.19
CA PRO A 48 -22.51 -5.70 -7.77
C PRO A 48 -23.54 -5.91 -8.88
N ALA A 49 -24.54 -5.03 -8.95
CA ALA A 49 -25.48 -5.03 -10.06
C ALA A 49 -24.84 -4.53 -11.36
N VAL A 50 -23.80 -3.69 -11.23
CA VAL A 50 -23.09 -3.08 -12.34
C VAL A 50 -21.57 -3.21 -12.15
N VAL A 51 -20.86 -3.57 -13.22
CA VAL A 51 -19.39 -3.59 -13.28
C VAL A 51 -18.92 -2.57 -14.30
N VAL A 52 -18.11 -1.62 -13.87
CA VAL A 52 -17.47 -0.61 -14.72
C VAL A 52 -16.01 -0.99 -14.93
N ASP A 53 -15.70 -1.58 -16.08
CA ASP A 53 -14.37 -2.04 -16.43
C ASP A 53 -13.53 -0.91 -17.03
N ILE A 54 -12.52 -0.45 -16.29
CA ILE A 54 -11.64 0.66 -16.70
C ILE A 54 -10.37 0.19 -17.44
N ASN A 55 -10.30 -1.06 -17.88
CA ASN A 55 -9.12 -1.59 -18.59
C ASN A 55 -8.86 -0.93 -19.95
N ARG A 56 -9.86 -0.25 -20.53
CA ARG A 56 -9.72 0.50 -21.78
C ARG A 56 -9.37 1.97 -21.60
N VAL A 57 -9.33 2.47 -20.36
CA VAL A 57 -9.00 3.87 -20.05
C VAL A 57 -7.48 4.04 -20.09
N SER A 58 -6.94 4.31 -21.28
CA SER A 58 -5.49 4.39 -21.53
C SER A 58 -4.79 5.49 -20.71
N GLU A 59 -5.53 6.56 -20.37
CA GLU A 59 -5.06 7.68 -19.54
C GLU A 59 -4.60 7.28 -18.14
N LEU A 60 -4.97 6.07 -17.66
CA LEU A 60 -4.64 5.56 -16.32
C LEU A 60 -3.40 4.65 -16.30
N PHE A 61 -2.70 4.48 -17.43
CA PHE A 61 -1.51 3.62 -17.54
C PHE A 61 -0.26 4.45 -17.80
N TYR A 62 0.46 4.84 -16.75
CA TYR A 62 1.72 5.55 -16.87
C TYR A 62 2.57 5.44 -15.61
N ILE A 63 3.89 5.62 -15.78
CA ILE A 63 4.87 5.89 -14.72
C ILE A 63 5.66 7.11 -15.21
N GLN A 64 5.65 8.20 -14.46
CA GLN A 64 6.26 9.45 -14.88
C GLN A 64 6.94 10.18 -13.71
N PRO A 65 8.09 10.82 -13.93
CA PRO A 65 8.73 11.61 -12.89
C PRO A 65 7.89 12.85 -12.57
N THR A 66 8.01 13.33 -11.33
CA THR A 66 7.46 14.62 -10.90
C THR A 66 8.55 15.69 -10.87
N ARG A 67 8.17 16.97 -10.89
CA ARG A 67 9.14 18.08 -10.89
C ARG A 67 9.96 18.17 -9.61
N ASP A 68 9.46 17.65 -8.52
CA ASP A 68 10.10 17.62 -7.20
C ASP A 68 10.99 16.39 -7.00
N GLY A 69 11.19 15.56 -8.03
CA GLY A 69 12.04 14.37 -7.98
C GLY A 69 11.33 13.11 -7.51
N GLY A 70 10.03 13.13 -7.30
CA GLY A 70 9.22 11.97 -7.02
C GLY A 70 8.75 11.25 -8.29
N VAL A 71 7.78 10.34 -8.14
CA VAL A 71 7.15 9.61 -9.24
C VAL A 71 5.64 9.59 -9.10
N ARG A 72 4.93 9.70 -10.22
CA ARG A 72 3.49 9.49 -10.31
C ARG A 72 3.18 8.26 -11.15
N VAL A 73 2.24 7.48 -10.67
CA VAL A 73 1.83 6.21 -11.26
C VAL A 73 0.33 6.25 -11.51
N GLY A 74 -0.09 6.04 -12.75
CA GLY A 74 -1.51 5.91 -13.10
C GLY A 74 -2.13 4.67 -12.44
N ALA A 75 -3.37 4.79 -11.96
CA ALA A 75 -4.00 3.75 -11.15
C ALA A 75 -4.11 2.39 -11.85
N MET A 76 -4.16 2.36 -13.17
CA MET A 76 -4.25 1.13 -13.96
C MET A 76 -2.90 0.54 -14.38
N THR A 77 -1.79 1.17 -13.99
CA THR A 77 -0.45 0.63 -14.24
C THR A 77 -0.34 -0.76 -13.61
N ARG A 78 0.05 -1.74 -14.42
CA ARG A 78 0.16 -3.14 -13.98
C ARG A 78 1.29 -3.32 -12.98
N GLN A 79 1.07 -4.15 -11.98
CA GLN A 79 2.08 -4.44 -10.96
C GLN A 79 3.40 -4.94 -11.57
N HIS A 80 3.34 -5.78 -12.62
CA HIS A 80 4.55 -6.24 -13.32
C HIS A 80 5.30 -5.12 -14.07
N GLN A 81 4.63 -4.03 -14.47
CA GLN A 81 5.27 -2.86 -15.06
C GLN A 81 6.00 -2.06 -13.98
N VAL A 82 5.34 -1.84 -12.84
CA VAL A 82 5.95 -1.19 -11.67
C VAL A 82 7.17 -1.98 -11.17
N GLU A 83 7.10 -3.31 -11.14
CA GLU A 83 8.19 -4.23 -10.76
C GLU A 83 9.46 -4.07 -11.62
N ARG A 84 9.31 -3.68 -12.90
CA ARG A 84 10.41 -3.63 -13.86
C ARG A 84 10.84 -2.24 -14.27
N ASP A 85 10.18 -1.23 -13.74
CA ASP A 85 10.41 0.14 -14.13
C ASP A 85 11.65 0.71 -13.42
N ALA A 86 12.58 1.27 -14.21
CA ALA A 86 13.83 1.82 -13.71
C ALA A 86 13.62 3.07 -12.83
N LEU A 87 12.62 3.91 -13.16
CA LEU A 87 12.30 5.10 -12.38
C LEU A 87 11.75 4.71 -10.99
N ILE A 88 10.91 3.66 -10.93
CA ILE A 88 10.44 3.12 -9.64
C ILE A 88 11.62 2.56 -8.83
N ALA A 89 12.53 1.81 -9.45
CA ALA A 89 13.70 1.28 -8.76
C ALA A 89 14.60 2.38 -8.18
N GLU A 90 14.71 3.52 -8.88
CA GLU A 90 15.53 4.66 -8.47
C GLU A 90 14.83 5.51 -7.40
N VAL A 91 13.57 5.92 -7.63
CA VAL A 91 12.88 6.95 -6.83
C VAL A 91 12.10 6.34 -5.67
N ALA A 92 11.54 5.15 -5.84
CA ALA A 92 10.73 4.45 -4.85
C ALA A 92 11.21 2.99 -4.64
N PRO A 93 12.49 2.80 -4.22
CA PRO A 93 13.11 1.47 -4.16
C PRO A 93 12.40 0.51 -3.20
N MET A 94 11.69 1.01 -2.19
CA MET A 94 10.83 0.18 -1.33
C MET A 94 9.67 -0.43 -2.12
N ILE A 95 8.99 0.34 -2.99
CA ILE A 95 7.93 -0.20 -3.87
C ILE A 95 8.51 -1.27 -4.78
N HIS A 96 9.66 -1.00 -5.41
CA HIS A 96 10.34 -1.98 -6.25
C HIS A 96 10.65 -3.28 -5.51
N ALA A 97 11.13 -3.20 -4.27
CA ALA A 97 11.45 -4.37 -3.42
C ALA A 97 10.19 -5.12 -2.92
N ALA A 98 9.06 -4.43 -2.75
CA ALA A 98 7.79 -5.04 -2.36
C ALA A 98 7.14 -5.83 -3.51
N MET A 99 7.31 -5.40 -4.76
CA MET A 99 6.63 -6.01 -5.91
C MET A 99 6.82 -7.52 -6.05
N PRO A 100 8.04 -8.10 -5.97
CA PRO A 100 8.24 -9.55 -6.09
C PRO A 100 7.54 -10.37 -5.00
N LYS A 101 7.16 -9.74 -3.87
CA LYS A 101 6.48 -10.39 -2.75
C LYS A 101 4.98 -10.54 -3.00
N ILE A 102 4.40 -9.63 -3.82
CA ILE A 102 2.98 -9.63 -4.15
C ILE A 102 2.66 -10.86 -5.01
N ALA A 103 2.01 -11.85 -4.44
CA ALA A 103 1.46 -12.99 -5.14
C ALA A 103 2.36 -13.55 -6.26
N TYR A 104 1.80 -14.26 -7.22
CA TYR A 104 2.53 -14.84 -8.35
C TYR A 104 2.61 -13.88 -9.56
N PRO A 105 3.60 -14.06 -10.47
CA PRO A 105 3.70 -13.23 -11.69
C PRO A 105 2.43 -13.15 -12.52
N GLN A 106 1.62 -14.23 -12.54
CA GLN A 106 0.32 -14.27 -13.24
C GLN A 106 -0.67 -13.25 -12.64
N VAL A 107 -0.67 -13.10 -11.32
CA VAL A 107 -1.49 -12.11 -10.63
C VAL A 107 -0.99 -10.70 -10.94
N ARG A 108 0.33 -10.46 -10.81
CA ARG A 108 0.94 -9.16 -11.11
C ARG A 108 0.82 -8.72 -12.55
N SER A 109 0.68 -9.66 -13.50
CA SER A 109 0.44 -9.34 -14.92
C SER A 109 -0.93 -8.69 -15.18
N ARG A 110 -1.89 -8.92 -14.30
CA ARG A 110 -3.24 -8.35 -14.35
C ARG A 110 -3.50 -7.33 -13.26
N GLY A 111 -3.00 -7.57 -12.06
CA GLY A 111 -3.10 -6.67 -10.91
C GLY A 111 -2.58 -5.27 -11.24
N THR A 112 -3.20 -4.25 -10.65
CA THR A 112 -2.84 -2.84 -10.84
C THR A 112 -2.46 -2.20 -9.52
N PHE A 113 -1.65 -1.14 -9.57
CA PHE A 113 -1.28 -0.41 -8.36
C PHE A 113 -2.55 0.15 -7.68
N GLY A 114 -3.32 0.93 -8.45
CA GLY A 114 -4.54 1.55 -7.91
C GLY A 114 -5.60 0.54 -7.46
N GLY A 115 -5.69 -0.63 -8.12
CA GLY A 115 -6.60 -1.69 -7.70
C GLY A 115 -6.25 -2.26 -6.32
N SER A 116 -4.95 -2.43 -6.01
CA SER A 116 -4.49 -2.85 -4.68
C SER A 116 -4.82 -1.80 -3.62
N ILE A 117 -4.54 -0.52 -3.91
CA ILE A 117 -4.85 0.60 -3.02
C ILE A 117 -6.36 0.72 -2.76
N ALA A 118 -7.19 0.69 -3.81
CA ALA A 118 -8.63 0.83 -3.67
C ALA A 118 -9.30 -0.37 -2.99
N HIS A 119 -8.70 -1.55 -3.09
CA HIS A 119 -9.18 -2.76 -2.40
C HIS A 119 -8.91 -2.72 -0.90
N ALA A 120 -7.82 -2.08 -0.49
CA ALA A 120 -7.44 -1.88 0.92
C ALA A 120 -7.38 -3.19 1.73
N ASP A 121 -6.83 -4.27 1.14
CA ASP A 121 -6.58 -5.49 1.90
C ASP A 121 -5.55 -5.20 3.00
N PRO A 122 -5.84 -5.53 4.28
CA PRO A 122 -4.91 -5.32 5.39
C PRO A 122 -3.56 -6.03 5.23
N SER A 123 -3.50 -7.03 4.35
CA SER A 123 -2.29 -7.80 4.07
C SER A 123 -1.59 -7.36 2.78
N ALA A 124 -2.05 -6.26 2.15
CA ALA A 124 -1.48 -5.80 0.89
C ALA A 124 -0.20 -4.98 1.11
N GLU A 125 0.86 -5.38 0.48
CA GLU A 125 2.21 -4.81 0.54
C GLU A 125 2.22 -3.35 0.08
N LEU A 126 1.52 -3.04 -1.03
CA LEU A 126 1.44 -1.69 -1.59
C LEU A 126 0.70 -0.70 -0.69
N VAL A 127 -0.26 -1.17 0.10
CA VAL A 127 -1.00 -0.37 1.08
C VAL A 127 -0.02 0.16 2.14
N ALA A 128 0.70 -0.74 2.81
CA ALA A 128 1.66 -0.36 3.85
C ALA A 128 2.84 0.46 3.30
N ALA A 129 3.41 0.04 2.17
CA ALA A 129 4.51 0.77 1.53
C ALA A 129 4.10 2.19 1.11
N SER A 130 2.85 2.39 0.64
CA SER A 130 2.35 3.72 0.29
C SER A 130 2.22 4.63 1.51
N VAL A 131 1.78 4.11 2.66
CA VAL A 131 1.72 4.88 3.91
C VAL A 131 3.12 5.24 4.39
N ALA A 132 4.04 4.26 4.43
CA ALA A 132 5.42 4.48 4.87
C ALA A 132 6.17 5.51 4.01
N LEU A 133 5.85 5.57 2.71
CA LEU A 133 6.44 6.53 1.76
C LEU A 133 5.69 7.86 1.66
N ASP A 134 4.70 8.11 2.52
CA ASP A 134 3.89 9.35 2.48
C ASP A 134 3.24 9.61 1.11
N ALA A 135 2.75 8.55 0.49
CA ALA A 135 2.09 8.67 -0.80
C ALA A 135 0.82 9.52 -0.74
N ARG A 136 0.44 10.06 -1.88
CA ARG A 136 -0.84 10.76 -2.04
C ARG A 136 -1.62 10.17 -3.19
N PHE A 137 -2.93 10.09 -3.03
CA PHE A 137 -3.85 9.51 -4.00
C PHE A 137 -4.74 10.58 -4.60
N LEU A 138 -4.80 10.65 -5.92
CA LEU A 138 -5.71 11.53 -6.64
C LEU A 138 -7.02 10.82 -6.90
N LEU A 139 -8.08 11.34 -6.36
CA LEU A 139 -9.45 10.89 -6.57
C LEU A 139 -10.18 11.86 -7.49
N ARG A 140 -10.91 11.33 -8.46
CA ARG A 140 -11.80 12.09 -9.33
C ARG A 140 -13.24 11.72 -9.08
N ASN A 141 -14.10 12.74 -9.13
CA ASN A 141 -15.55 12.59 -9.01
C ASN A 141 -16.22 13.52 -10.02
N LYS A 142 -17.25 13.04 -10.71
CA LYS A 142 -17.92 13.85 -11.75
C LYS A 142 -18.51 15.16 -11.21
N ARG A 143 -19.05 15.15 -9.99
CA ARG A 143 -19.71 16.31 -9.39
C ARG A 143 -18.78 17.18 -8.57
N ARG A 144 -17.80 16.56 -7.87
CA ARG A 144 -16.91 17.23 -6.91
C ARG A 144 -15.53 17.56 -7.48
N GLY A 145 -15.24 17.12 -8.70
CA GLY A 145 -13.93 17.33 -9.32
C GLY A 145 -12.84 16.44 -8.73
N GLU A 146 -11.63 16.98 -8.59
CA GLU A 146 -10.45 16.27 -8.12
C GLU A 146 -10.14 16.60 -6.66
N ARG A 147 -9.66 15.60 -5.93
CA ARG A 147 -9.09 15.78 -4.59
C ARG A 147 -7.90 14.87 -4.35
N TRP A 148 -6.89 15.41 -3.66
CA TRP A 148 -5.75 14.64 -3.19
C TRP A 148 -5.98 14.18 -1.75
N VAL A 149 -5.72 12.91 -1.49
CA VAL A 149 -5.82 12.31 -0.15
C VAL A 149 -4.46 11.74 0.22
N PRO A 150 -3.88 12.10 1.38
CA PRO A 150 -2.68 11.43 1.91
C PRO A 150 -2.95 9.94 2.18
N ALA A 151 -1.96 9.09 1.97
CA ALA A 151 -2.12 7.65 2.18
C ALA A 151 -2.55 7.30 3.61
N LYS A 152 -2.02 7.99 4.61
CA LYS A 152 -2.37 7.82 6.04
C LYS A 152 -3.85 8.09 6.35
N ASP A 153 -4.51 8.95 5.56
CA ASP A 153 -5.91 9.35 5.76
C ASP A 153 -6.86 8.57 4.82
N PHE A 154 -6.32 7.69 3.98
CA PHE A 154 -7.09 7.01 2.94
C PHE A 154 -7.75 5.72 3.41
N PHE A 155 -7.07 4.95 4.25
CA PHE A 155 -7.52 3.65 4.76
C PHE A 155 -8.24 3.85 6.09
N VAL A 156 -9.53 3.54 6.14
CA VAL A 156 -10.39 3.87 7.30
C VAL A 156 -10.94 2.64 8.03
N GLY A 157 -10.59 1.43 7.57
CA GLY A 157 -10.99 0.19 8.19
C GLY A 157 -10.82 -1.03 7.28
N LEU A 158 -11.28 -2.17 7.74
CA LEU A 158 -11.15 -3.44 7.03
C LEU A 158 -11.79 -3.36 5.62
N PHE A 159 -10.97 -3.52 4.58
CA PHE A 159 -11.37 -3.36 3.17
C PHE A 159 -12.11 -2.05 2.88
N THR A 160 -11.83 -1.00 3.66
CA THR A 160 -12.58 0.24 3.60
C THR A 160 -11.65 1.45 3.43
N THR A 161 -11.98 2.28 2.46
CA THR A 161 -11.26 3.52 2.15
C THR A 161 -12.21 4.71 2.18
N VAL A 162 -11.67 5.92 2.03
CA VAL A 162 -12.45 7.16 1.87
C VAL A 162 -13.05 7.33 0.48
N LEU A 163 -12.92 6.34 -0.42
CA LEU A 163 -13.58 6.34 -1.73
C LEU A 163 -15.09 6.23 -1.55
N GLU A 164 -15.81 7.19 -2.10
CA GLU A 164 -17.25 7.07 -2.27
C GLU A 164 -17.57 6.29 -3.56
N PRO A 165 -18.79 5.75 -3.71
CA PRO A 165 -19.17 4.95 -4.88
C PRO A 165 -18.96 5.66 -6.23
N GLN A 166 -19.02 6.99 -6.26
CA GLN A 166 -18.85 7.80 -7.45
C GLN A 166 -17.40 8.30 -7.65
N ASP A 167 -16.48 7.95 -6.74
CA ASP A 167 -15.09 8.31 -6.85
C ASP A 167 -14.33 7.28 -7.70
N LEU A 168 -13.35 7.76 -8.43
CA LEU A 168 -12.37 6.96 -9.14
C LEU A 168 -10.97 7.35 -8.67
N LEU A 169 -10.20 6.39 -8.16
CA LEU A 169 -8.76 6.56 -7.94
C LEU A 169 -8.05 6.58 -9.30
N VAL A 170 -7.37 7.67 -9.60
CA VAL A 170 -6.75 7.88 -10.92
C VAL A 170 -5.23 7.92 -10.90
N GLU A 171 -4.60 8.37 -9.81
CA GLU A 171 -3.15 8.51 -9.70
C GLU A 171 -2.66 8.21 -8.28
N ILE A 172 -1.49 7.59 -8.19
CA ILE A 172 -0.70 7.45 -6.97
C ILE A 172 0.56 8.30 -7.15
N ARG A 173 0.82 9.22 -6.23
CA ARG A 173 2.04 10.02 -6.20
C ARG A 173 2.90 9.60 -5.02
N LEU A 174 4.13 9.24 -5.32
CA LEU A 174 5.17 8.92 -4.35
C LEU A 174 6.17 10.09 -4.33
N PRO A 175 6.38 10.75 -3.19
CA PRO A 175 7.39 11.80 -3.07
C PRO A 175 8.79 11.22 -3.22
N PRO A 176 9.82 12.04 -3.49
CA PRO A 176 11.20 11.60 -3.43
C PRO A 176 11.55 11.15 -2.00
N MET A 177 12.44 10.16 -1.88
CA MET A 177 12.98 9.79 -0.58
C MET A 177 13.70 11.00 0.05
N PRO A 178 13.53 11.24 1.37
CA PRO A 178 14.26 12.28 2.06
C PRO A 178 15.79 12.08 1.95
N ARG A 179 16.55 13.17 2.01
CA ARG A 179 18.02 13.07 2.11
C ARG A 179 18.40 12.37 3.41
N HIS A 180 19.52 11.64 3.39
CA HIS A 180 20.01 10.88 4.57
C HIS A 180 18.97 9.90 5.13
N SER A 181 18.10 9.39 4.25
CA SER A 181 17.12 8.37 4.62
C SER A 181 17.59 6.98 4.21
N GLY A 182 17.04 6.00 4.91
CA GLY A 182 17.11 4.59 4.55
C GLY A 182 15.74 3.95 4.72
N TRP A 183 15.59 2.80 4.12
CA TRP A 183 14.32 2.08 4.11
C TRP A 183 14.54 0.57 4.27
N SER A 184 13.50 -0.14 4.69
CA SER A 184 13.44 -1.60 4.64
C SER A 184 12.00 -2.06 4.44
N PHE A 185 11.83 -3.18 3.73
CA PHE A 185 10.53 -3.83 3.54
C PHE A 185 10.69 -5.33 3.78
N LEU A 186 10.13 -5.82 4.87
CA LEU A 186 10.22 -7.20 5.30
C LEU A 186 8.84 -7.79 5.54
N GLU A 187 8.70 -9.08 5.27
CA GLU A 187 7.50 -9.83 5.61
C GLU A 187 7.83 -11.29 5.92
N VAL A 188 6.96 -11.92 6.67
CA VAL A 188 6.93 -13.36 6.89
C VAL A 188 5.59 -13.90 6.43
N ALA A 189 5.63 -14.86 5.51
CA ALA A 189 4.48 -15.62 5.04
C ALA A 189 4.72 -17.12 5.27
N ARG A 190 3.66 -17.93 5.21
CA ARG A 190 3.79 -19.39 5.36
C ARG A 190 4.51 -20.04 4.17
N ARG A 191 4.31 -19.50 2.99
CA ARG A 191 4.95 -19.90 1.73
C ARG A 191 5.32 -18.64 0.97
N HIS A 192 6.27 -18.75 0.08
CA HIS A 192 6.59 -17.68 -0.85
C HIS A 192 5.34 -17.32 -1.68
N HIS A 193 5.02 -16.04 -1.77
CA HIS A 193 3.85 -15.49 -2.47
C HIS A 193 2.46 -15.71 -1.81
N ASP A 194 2.39 -16.30 -0.62
CA ASP A 194 1.17 -16.27 0.20
C ASP A 194 1.03 -14.88 0.85
N PHE A 195 -0.18 -14.56 1.33
CA PHE A 195 -0.39 -13.39 2.18
C PHE A 195 0.53 -13.42 3.40
N ALA A 196 1.07 -12.26 3.73
CA ALA A 196 1.93 -12.11 4.90
C ALA A 196 1.18 -12.45 6.19
N LEU A 197 1.85 -13.16 7.09
CA LEU A 197 1.41 -13.28 8.49
C LEU A 197 1.63 -11.95 9.22
N VAL A 198 2.77 -11.32 8.96
CA VAL A 198 3.14 -9.97 9.40
C VAL A 198 4.12 -9.42 8.38
N GLY A 199 3.97 -8.15 8.04
CA GLY A 199 4.98 -7.43 7.29
C GLY A 199 5.19 -6.02 7.85
N VAL A 200 6.29 -5.40 7.46
CA VAL A 200 6.70 -4.07 7.90
C VAL A 200 7.39 -3.30 6.78
N ALA A 201 7.01 -2.05 6.64
CA ALA A 201 7.67 -1.03 5.83
C ALA A 201 8.27 0.02 6.76
N ALA A 202 9.58 0.20 6.75
CA ALA A 202 10.30 1.15 7.58
C ALA A 202 11.02 2.20 6.72
N VAL A 203 10.87 3.47 7.07
CA VAL A 203 11.64 4.59 6.51
C VAL A 203 12.22 5.37 7.68
N VAL A 204 13.52 5.63 7.68
CA VAL A 204 14.19 6.43 8.70
C VAL A 204 14.98 7.55 8.04
N THR A 205 15.09 8.66 8.72
CA THR A 205 15.92 9.80 8.28
C THR A 205 16.88 10.18 9.40
N LEU A 206 18.12 10.43 9.06
CA LEU A 206 19.16 10.87 10.02
C LEU A 206 19.42 12.36 9.87
N ALA A 207 19.52 13.05 11.02
CA ALA A 207 20.10 14.37 11.09
C ALA A 207 21.62 14.30 10.79
N SER A 208 22.23 15.45 10.45
CA SER A 208 23.67 15.54 10.17
C SER A 208 24.59 15.07 11.32
N GLY A 209 24.06 14.96 12.53
CA GLY A 209 24.75 14.40 13.71
C GLY A 209 24.55 12.88 13.90
N GLY A 210 23.92 12.18 12.96
CA GLY A 210 23.69 10.73 13.03
C GLY A 210 22.54 10.29 13.93
N ARG A 211 21.82 11.22 14.58
CA ARG A 211 20.60 10.93 15.34
C ARG A 211 19.40 10.75 14.42
N CYS A 212 18.43 9.99 14.86
CA CYS A 212 17.18 9.82 14.16
C CYS A 212 16.37 11.13 14.13
N ASP A 213 16.20 11.72 12.96
CA ASP A 213 15.38 12.92 12.75
C ASP A 213 13.90 12.56 12.59
N ASP A 214 13.63 11.53 11.79
CA ASP A 214 12.28 11.01 11.56
C ASP A 214 12.32 9.49 11.34
N ALA A 215 11.25 8.81 11.77
CA ALA A 215 11.04 7.40 11.52
C ALA A 215 9.57 7.15 11.21
N ARG A 216 9.31 6.28 10.24
CA ARG A 216 8.00 5.72 9.94
C ARG A 216 8.11 4.22 9.93
N LEU A 217 7.26 3.58 10.71
CA LEU A 217 7.24 2.14 10.88
C LEU A 217 5.80 1.65 10.69
N VAL A 218 5.49 1.16 9.50
CA VAL A 218 4.14 0.76 9.12
C VAL A 218 4.05 -0.75 9.01
N TYR A 219 3.25 -1.35 9.86
CA TYR A 219 2.97 -2.79 9.83
C TYR A 219 1.72 -3.10 9.02
N PHE A 220 1.66 -4.31 8.48
CA PHE A 220 0.49 -4.86 7.79
C PHE A 220 0.22 -6.32 8.21
N SER A 221 -0.98 -6.79 7.99
CA SER A 221 -1.50 -8.08 8.52
C SER A 221 -1.60 -8.14 10.05
N VAL A 222 -1.69 -7.01 10.74
CA VAL A 222 -1.74 -6.91 12.21
C VAL A 222 -2.87 -6.04 12.75
N GLY A 223 -3.81 -5.66 11.89
CA GLY A 223 -4.97 -4.82 12.19
C GLY A 223 -5.91 -4.76 11.00
N ASP A 224 -6.91 -3.88 11.05
CA ASP A 224 -7.92 -3.70 10.00
C ASP A 224 -7.40 -2.95 8.75
N GLY A 225 -6.16 -2.49 8.79
CA GLY A 225 -5.47 -1.77 7.71
C GLY A 225 -3.97 -1.66 7.99
N PRO A 226 -3.27 -0.73 7.31
CA PRO A 226 -1.88 -0.41 7.64
C PRO A 226 -1.81 0.26 9.03
N VAL A 227 -0.92 -0.23 9.88
CA VAL A 227 -0.76 0.26 11.26
C VAL A 227 0.55 1.05 11.37
N GLU A 228 0.46 2.37 11.55
CA GLU A 228 1.61 3.20 11.89
C GLU A 228 1.96 2.98 13.37
N ALA A 229 3.21 2.59 13.65
CA ALA A 229 3.69 2.31 15.00
C ALA A 229 4.18 3.61 15.68
N SER A 230 3.28 4.53 15.90
CA SER A 230 3.60 5.90 16.37
C SER A 230 4.30 5.96 17.71
N GLN A 231 4.03 5.03 18.62
CA GLN A 231 4.73 4.96 19.92
C GLN A 231 6.18 4.47 19.72
N ALA A 232 6.37 3.47 18.85
CA ALA A 232 7.72 3.00 18.48
C ALA A 232 8.53 4.08 17.77
N GLU A 233 7.90 4.85 16.86
CA GLU A 233 8.53 5.99 16.17
C GLU A 233 8.97 7.07 17.17
N ALA A 234 8.16 7.36 18.18
CA ALA A 234 8.48 8.32 19.24
C ALA A 234 9.70 7.91 20.09
N VAL A 235 9.93 6.61 20.29
CA VAL A 235 11.13 6.08 20.96
C VAL A 235 12.41 6.41 20.20
N LEU A 236 12.34 6.44 18.86
CA LEU A 236 13.53 6.66 18.02
C LEU A 236 13.85 8.13 17.80
N LYS A 237 12.85 8.99 17.82
CA LYS A 237 12.98 10.39 17.42
C LYS A 237 13.92 11.18 18.33
N GLY A 238 14.98 11.73 17.75
CA GLY A 238 16.02 12.48 18.45
C GLY A 238 17.11 11.61 19.10
N GLU A 239 16.94 10.29 19.09
CA GLU A 239 17.88 9.35 19.70
C GLU A 239 18.96 8.88 18.71
N GLU A 240 20.08 8.43 19.26
CA GLU A 240 21.09 7.73 18.49
C GLU A 240 20.57 6.32 18.18
N PRO A 241 20.60 5.85 16.91
CA PRO A 241 20.06 4.54 16.54
C PRO A 241 21.01 3.40 16.95
N THR A 242 21.07 3.17 18.26
CA THR A 242 21.77 2.04 18.87
C THR A 242 20.94 0.76 18.79
N ASP A 243 21.58 -0.39 18.95
CA ASP A 243 20.87 -1.69 19.03
C ASP A 243 19.83 -1.71 20.15
N GLU A 244 20.05 -0.96 21.23
CA GLU A 244 19.15 -0.82 22.36
C GLU A 244 17.91 -0.01 22.01
N ALA A 245 18.08 1.17 21.42
CA ALA A 245 16.98 2.02 20.97
C ALA A 245 16.12 1.31 19.90
N ILE A 246 16.75 0.64 18.94
CA ILE A 246 16.07 -0.15 17.91
C ILE A 246 15.27 -1.30 18.54
N ARG A 247 15.83 -2.00 19.53
CA ARG A 247 15.14 -3.08 20.24
C ARG A 247 13.95 -2.54 21.02
N GLU A 248 14.11 -1.44 21.75
CA GLU A 248 13.06 -0.81 22.54
C GLU A 248 11.89 -0.37 21.63
N ALA A 249 12.18 0.29 20.51
CA ALA A 249 11.17 0.67 19.54
C ALA A 249 10.39 -0.55 18.99
N ALA A 250 11.11 -1.63 18.63
CA ALA A 250 10.46 -2.84 18.13
C ALA A 250 9.60 -3.55 19.19
N GLU A 251 10.04 -3.57 20.47
CA GLU A 251 9.24 -4.07 21.58
C GLU A 251 8.00 -3.21 21.82
N THR A 252 8.14 -1.90 21.76
CA THR A 252 7.03 -0.93 21.89
C THR A 252 5.99 -1.17 20.79
N ALA A 253 6.42 -1.32 19.52
CA ALA A 253 5.52 -1.62 18.42
C ALA A 253 4.65 -2.87 18.71
N GLY A 254 5.29 -3.96 19.14
CA GLY A 254 4.59 -5.22 19.40
C GLY A 254 3.68 -5.18 20.64
N ASN A 255 3.99 -4.35 21.63
CA ASN A 255 3.24 -4.29 22.88
C ASN A 255 2.13 -3.23 22.89
N ALA A 256 2.30 -2.12 22.14
CA ALA A 256 1.48 -0.93 22.29
C ALA A 256 0.83 -0.43 20.98
N ASP A 257 1.45 -0.66 19.81
CA ASP A 257 0.95 -0.10 18.56
C ASP A 257 0.05 -1.06 17.75
N VAL A 258 0.19 -2.39 17.94
CA VAL A 258 -0.55 -3.38 17.14
C VAL A 258 -1.53 -4.19 17.98
N ASP A 259 -2.65 -4.56 17.38
CA ASP A 259 -3.64 -5.47 17.98
C ASP A 259 -4.07 -6.58 17.01
N PRO A 260 -3.15 -7.53 16.70
CA PRO A 260 -3.43 -8.60 15.76
C PRO A 260 -4.42 -9.60 16.30
N GLN A 261 -5.26 -10.14 15.41
CA GLN A 261 -6.21 -11.19 15.74
C GLN A 261 -5.63 -12.58 15.48
N THR A 262 -6.12 -13.56 16.25
CA THR A 262 -5.86 -14.98 15.98
C THR A 262 -6.75 -15.47 14.84
N ASP A 263 -6.15 -16.12 13.85
CA ASP A 263 -6.88 -16.78 12.76
C ASP A 263 -6.34 -18.20 12.48
N ILE A 264 -6.80 -18.81 11.38
CA ILE A 264 -6.36 -20.17 10.98
C ILE A 264 -4.87 -20.23 10.57
N ASN A 265 -4.22 -19.10 10.36
CA ASN A 265 -2.84 -19.02 9.87
C ASN A 265 -1.83 -18.80 11.00
N ALA A 266 -2.19 -17.98 12.00
CA ALA A 266 -1.30 -17.62 13.11
C ALA A 266 -2.09 -17.14 14.33
N SER A 267 -1.53 -17.35 15.54
CA SER A 267 -2.05 -16.74 16.76
C SER A 267 -1.66 -15.25 16.85
N ALA A 268 -2.45 -14.48 17.61
CA ALA A 268 -2.15 -13.09 17.92
C ALA A 268 -0.78 -12.93 18.58
N ASP A 269 -0.42 -13.81 19.51
CA ASP A 269 0.87 -13.78 20.20
C ASP A 269 2.04 -14.02 19.26
N TYR A 270 1.89 -14.95 18.29
CA TYR A 270 2.91 -15.19 17.28
C TYR A 270 3.05 -13.98 16.34
N ARG A 271 1.96 -13.34 15.96
CA ARG A 271 2.02 -12.10 15.17
C ARG A 271 2.70 -10.98 15.95
N ARG A 272 2.41 -10.78 17.24
CA ARG A 272 3.13 -9.82 18.10
C ARG A 272 4.62 -10.12 18.19
N HIS A 273 4.99 -11.40 18.31
CA HIS A 273 6.39 -11.80 18.28
C HIS A 273 7.05 -11.44 16.93
N LEU A 274 6.39 -11.71 15.81
CA LEU A 274 6.89 -11.37 14.47
C LEU A 274 7.03 -9.84 14.29
N VAL A 275 6.09 -9.04 14.81
CA VAL A 275 6.19 -7.57 14.80
C VAL A 275 7.50 -7.11 15.42
N LYS A 276 7.85 -7.61 16.61
CA LYS A 276 9.08 -7.27 17.32
C LYS A 276 10.32 -7.69 16.52
N VAL A 277 10.34 -8.93 16.02
CA VAL A 277 11.48 -9.47 15.25
C VAL A 277 11.68 -8.72 13.94
N LEU A 278 10.61 -8.52 13.17
CA LEU A 278 10.66 -7.84 11.89
C LEU A 278 10.94 -6.35 12.05
N GLY A 279 10.33 -5.70 13.05
CA GLY A 279 10.59 -4.30 13.36
C GLY A 279 12.06 -4.04 13.66
N ARG A 280 12.67 -4.85 14.53
CA ARG A 280 14.09 -4.75 14.83
C ARG A 280 14.95 -4.90 13.57
N ARG A 281 14.70 -5.92 12.75
CA ARG A 281 15.46 -6.16 11.51
C ARG A 281 15.29 -5.01 10.51
N ALA A 282 14.04 -4.58 10.29
CA ALA A 282 13.74 -3.51 9.35
C ALA A 282 14.37 -2.18 9.75
N LEU A 283 14.31 -1.83 11.03
CA LEU A 283 14.95 -0.63 11.55
C LEU A 283 16.48 -0.71 11.41
N SER A 284 17.11 -1.85 11.76
CA SER A 284 18.56 -2.02 11.58
C SER A 284 18.97 -1.83 10.11
N GLU A 285 18.29 -2.50 9.17
CA GLU A 285 18.57 -2.34 7.73
C GLU A 285 18.33 -0.91 7.24
N ALA A 286 17.26 -0.26 7.70
CA ALA A 286 16.94 1.10 7.30
C ALA A 286 17.99 2.09 7.80
N PHE A 287 18.42 1.98 9.07
CA PHE A 287 19.48 2.84 9.61
C PHE A 287 20.84 2.58 8.97
N GLU A 288 21.19 1.34 8.63
CA GLU A 288 22.41 1.04 7.87
C GLU A 288 22.40 1.75 6.50
N ARG A 289 21.29 1.69 5.77
CA ARG A 289 21.14 2.40 4.49
C ARG A 289 21.18 3.92 4.67
N ALA A 290 20.55 4.46 5.71
CA ALA A 290 20.57 5.89 5.99
C ALA A 290 21.99 6.39 6.28
N ARG A 291 22.79 5.63 7.04
CA ARG A 291 24.22 5.95 7.30
C ARG A 291 25.07 5.90 6.02
N GLY A 292 24.77 4.98 5.10
CA GLY A 292 25.44 4.93 3.80
C GLY A 292 25.12 6.10 2.87
N ASN A 293 24.08 6.90 3.18
CA ASN A 293 23.62 8.05 2.42
C ASN A 293 23.94 9.39 3.11
N LEU A 294 24.68 9.39 4.24
CA LEU A 294 25.22 10.58 4.89
C LEU A 294 26.49 11.06 4.13
#